data_bda5b18838aa5289290c6f66e6a986d9
#
_entry.id   bda5b18838aa5289290c6f66e6a986d9
#
_cell.length_a   1.000
_cell.length_b   1.000
_cell.length_c   1.000
_cell.angle_alpha   90.00
_cell.angle_beta   90.00
_cell.angle_gamma   90.00
#
_symmetry.space_group_name_H-M   'P 1'
#
loop_
_entity.id
_entity.type
_entity.pdbx_description
1 polymer ?
#
loop_
_entity_poly.entity_id
_entity_poly.type
_entity_poly.pdbx_seq_one_letter_code
_entity_poly.pdbx_strand_id
1 'polypeptide(L)'
;MAEKTENDSRENNVLITVSCGTNNPNRSVRAIHLAQVAHSMGKNVAVFLLDEAVYISRKGIAENLRAPTGDIADDLLMYLQEFEVPIYVCAPCAKTRQIKEEDLMEGFEMAPASKMWDLACKSTTISL
;
A
#
# COMPACT_ATOMS: atom_id res chain seq x y z
N MET A 1 3.59 22.19 -23.11
CA MET A 1 2.36 21.37 -23.24
C MET A 1 2.59 19.95 -22.74
N ALA A 2 3.56 19.24 -23.29
CA ALA A 2 3.89 17.87 -22.83
C ALA A 2 4.32 17.84 -21.37
N GLU A 3 5.11 18.77 -20.93
CA GLU A 3 5.58 18.88 -19.55
C GLU A 3 4.41 19.07 -18.57
N LYS A 4 3.46 19.93 -18.95
CA LYS A 4 2.29 20.18 -18.14
C LYS A 4 1.43 18.91 -18.01
N THR A 5 1.31 18.16 -19.11
CA THR A 5 0.56 16.90 -19.10
C THR A 5 1.22 15.86 -18.19
N GLU A 6 2.55 15.75 -18.23
CA GLU A 6 3.29 14.85 -17.38
C GLU A 6 3.14 15.22 -15.91
N ASN A 7 3.23 16.50 -15.58
CA ASN A 7 3.05 16.99 -14.21
C ASN A 7 1.64 16.70 -13.70
N ASP A 8 0.63 16.95 -14.55
CA ASP A 8 -0.76 16.66 -14.20
C ASP A 8 -0.94 15.17 -13.94
N SER A 9 -0.35 14.31 -14.79
CA SER A 9 -0.40 12.86 -14.63
C SER A 9 0.25 12.41 -13.32
N ARG A 10 1.45 12.91 -13.04
CA ARG A 10 2.18 12.59 -11.82
C ARG A 10 1.43 13.08 -10.59
N GLU A 11 0.90 14.28 -10.64
CA GLU A 11 0.14 14.87 -9.55
C GLU A 11 -1.11 14.06 -9.24
N ASN A 12 -1.72 13.47 -10.26
CA ASN A 12 -2.91 12.67 -10.09
C ASN A 12 -2.62 11.23 -9.64
N ASN A 13 -1.39 10.76 -9.86
CA ASN A 13 -0.98 9.44 -9.43
C ASN A 13 -0.26 9.52 -8.09
N VAL A 14 -0.65 8.66 -7.15
CA VAL A 14 -0.09 8.62 -5.80
C VAL A 14 0.40 7.22 -5.51
N LEU A 15 1.63 7.12 -5.02
CA LEU A 15 2.20 5.87 -4.52
C LEU A 15 2.45 6.02 -3.02
N ILE A 16 1.88 5.13 -2.24
CA ILE A 16 2.15 5.05 -0.81
C ILE A 16 3.02 3.81 -0.58
N THR A 17 4.22 4.00 -0.07
CA THR A 17 5.07 2.87 0.33
C THR A 17 5.00 2.71 1.83
N VAL A 18 4.87 1.48 2.29
CA VAL A 18 4.72 1.15 3.71
C VAL A 18 5.82 0.17 4.08
N SER A 19 6.66 0.52 5.04
CA SER A 19 7.80 -0.31 5.45
C SER A 19 7.64 -0.92 6.85
N CYS A 20 6.61 -0.56 7.59
CA CYS A 20 6.33 -1.14 8.90
C CYS A 20 4.95 -1.80 8.91
N GLY A 21 4.81 -2.80 9.75
CA GLY A 21 3.58 -3.56 9.92
C GLY A 21 3.18 -3.58 11.39
N THR A 22 3.09 -4.79 11.95
CA THR A 22 2.74 -4.98 13.36
C THR A 22 3.77 -4.39 14.33
N ASN A 23 5.00 -4.14 13.87
CA ASN A 23 6.05 -3.54 14.68
C ASN A 23 5.85 -2.03 14.92
N ASN A 24 4.99 -1.38 14.13
CA ASN A 24 4.64 0.03 14.33
C ASN A 24 3.21 0.26 13.82
N PRO A 25 2.20 -0.12 14.62
CA PRO A 25 0.80 -0.02 14.19
C PRO A 25 0.37 1.40 13.84
N ASN A 26 0.85 2.38 14.60
CA ASN A 26 0.50 3.78 14.34
C ASN A 26 0.90 4.20 12.92
N ARG A 27 2.13 3.91 12.54
CA ARG A 27 2.66 4.30 11.24
C ARG A 27 2.05 3.50 10.10
N SER A 28 1.93 2.19 10.27
CA SER A 28 1.39 1.34 9.21
C SER A 28 -0.08 1.61 8.93
N VAL A 29 -0.88 1.77 9.95
CA VAL A 29 -2.30 2.08 9.78
C VAL A 29 -2.48 3.48 9.18
N ARG A 30 -1.66 4.44 9.61
CA ARG A 30 -1.69 5.79 9.05
C ARG A 30 -1.37 5.77 7.55
N ALA A 31 -0.40 4.97 7.14
CA ALA A 31 -0.05 4.86 5.72
C ALA A 31 -1.24 4.36 4.90
N ILE A 32 -1.93 3.34 5.38
CA ILE A 32 -3.12 2.78 4.73
C ILE A 32 -4.25 3.82 4.71
N HIS A 33 -4.40 4.56 5.80
CA HIS A 33 -5.39 5.64 5.88
C HIS A 33 -5.11 6.73 4.84
N LEU A 34 -3.83 7.10 4.67
CA LEU A 34 -3.45 8.10 3.65
C LEU A 34 -3.81 7.62 2.24
N ALA A 35 -3.66 6.32 1.99
CA ALA A 35 -4.07 5.74 0.70
C ALA A 35 -5.59 5.88 0.49
N GLN A 36 -6.37 5.61 1.53
CA GLN A 36 -7.82 5.78 1.47
C GLN A 36 -8.19 7.23 1.19
N VAL A 37 -7.60 8.16 1.91
CA VAL A 37 -7.89 9.59 1.74
C VAL A 37 -7.55 10.05 0.31
N ALA A 38 -6.38 9.65 -0.20
CA ALA A 38 -5.98 10.02 -1.55
C ALA A 38 -6.98 9.49 -2.58
N HIS A 39 -7.42 8.25 -2.42
CA HIS A 39 -8.41 7.67 -3.31
C HIS A 39 -9.74 8.43 -3.23
N SER A 40 -10.18 8.80 -2.03
CA SER A 40 -11.43 9.55 -1.84
C SER A 40 -11.39 10.95 -2.48
N MET A 41 -10.19 11.48 -2.68
CA MET A 41 -9.96 12.74 -3.38
C MET A 41 -9.91 12.59 -4.90
N GLY A 42 -10.14 11.40 -5.42
CA GLY A 42 -10.10 11.13 -6.85
C GLY A 42 -8.72 10.85 -7.41
N LYS A 43 -7.73 10.60 -6.56
CA LYS A 43 -6.38 10.27 -7.00
C LYS A 43 -6.31 8.80 -7.44
N ASN A 44 -5.39 8.54 -8.35
CA ASN A 44 -5.09 7.19 -8.80
C ASN A 44 -4.00 6.61 -7.89
N VAL A 45 -4.41 5.77 -6.96
CA VAL A 45 -3.55 5.32 -5.85
C VAL A 45 -3.06 3.90 -6.07
N ALA A 46 -1.79 3.68 -5.72
CA ALA A 46 -1.21 2.35 -5.56
C ALA A 46 -0.50 2.30 -4.20
N VAL A 47 -0.51 1.14 -3.58
CA VAL A 47 0.17 0.88 -2.31
C VAL A 47 1.22 -0.18 -2.53
N PHE A 48 2.41 -0.01 -1.94
CA PHE A 48 3.49 -0.98 -2.02
C PHE A 48 3.99 -1.30 -0.62
N LEU A 49 3.86 -2.56 -0.23
CA LEU A 49 4.26 -3.04 1.10
C LEU A 49 5.68 -3.60 1.04
N LEU A 50 6.55 -3.07 1.89
CA LEU A 50 7.96 -3.44 1.99
C LEU A 50 8.28 -3.92 3.41
N ASP A 51 9.38 -4.64 3.55
CA ASP A 51 9.91 -5.03 4.88
C ASP A 51 8.80 -5.62 5.76
N GLU A 52 8.68 -5.14 7.00
CA GLU A 52 7.68 -5.65 7.95
C GLU A 52 6.24 -5.43 7.50
N ALA A 53 6.00 -4.48 6.59
CA ALA A 53 4.66 -4.20 6.10
C ALA A 53 4.08 -5.39 5.32
N VAL A 54 4.92 -6.26 4.78
CA VAL A 54 4.41 -7.43 4.02
C VAL A 54 3.56 -8.37 4.89
N TYR A 55 3.75 -8.35 6.22
CA TYR A 55 2.90 -9.13 7.12
C TYR A 55 1.44 -8.69 7.08
N ILE A 56 1.16 -7.44 6.76
CA ILE A 56 -0.21 -6.92 6.67
C ILE A 56 -1.00 -7.63 5.58
N SER A 57 -0.33 -8.08 4.53
CA SER A 57 -0.97 -8.77 3.41
C SER A 57 -1.46 -10.16 3.76
N ARG A 58 -0.95 -10.74 4.85
CA ARG A 58 -1.29 -12.09 5.25
C ARG A 58 -2.65 -12.12 5.94
N LYS A 59 -3.46 -13.10 5.59
CA LYS A 59 -4.77 -13.30 6.21
C LYS A 59 -4.66 -13.39 7.73
N GLY A 60 -5.53 -12.68 8.43
CA GLY A 60 -5.63 -12.73 9.89
C GLY A 60 -4.80 -11.69 10.64
N ILE A 61 -4.01 -10.87 9.96
CA ILE A 61 -3.16 -9.86 10.60
C ILE A 61 -3.87 -8.51 10.72
N ALA A 62 -4.42 -8.00 9.61
CA ALA A 62 -4.96 -6.64 9.53
C ALA A 62 -6.11 -6.40 10.51
N GLU A 63 -6.91 -7.39 10.80
CA GLU A 63 -8.05 -7.27 11.70
C GLU A 63 -7.64 -6.97 13.15
N ASN A 64 -6.38 -7.26 13.50
CA ASN A 64 -5.81 -7.01 14.82
C ASN A 64 -4.89 -5.81 14.87
N LEU A 65 -4.75 -5.09 13.76
CA LEU A 65 -3.82 -3.98 13.65
C LEU A 65 -4.57 -2.66 13.78
N ARG A 66 -4.34 -1.97 14.89
CA ARG A 66 -5.05 -0.73 15.25
C ARG A 66 -4.09 0.42 15.49
N ALA A 67 -4.50 1.61 15.09
CA ALA A 67 -3.80 2.85 15.43
C ALA A 67 -4.39 3.46 16.70
N PRO A 68 -3.63 4.33 17.40
CA PRO A 68 -4.15 5.07 18.55
C PRO A 68 -5.38 5.92 18.24
N THR A 69 -5.57 6.29 16.97
CA THR A 69 -6.74 7.03 16.52
C THR A 69 -8.03 6.19 16.56
N GLY A 70 -7.90 4.88 16.73
CA GLY A 70 -9.02 3.94 16.69
C GLY A 70 -9.21 3.28 15.33
N ASP A 71 -8.50 3.71 14.30
CA ASP A 71 -8.59 3.10 12.98
C ASP A 71 -8.04 1.67 13.02
N ILE A 72 -8.73 0.79 12.31
CA ILE A 72 -8.33 -0.62 12.17
C ILE A 72 -7.89 -0.85 10.74
N ALA A 73 -6.73 -1.48 10.56
CA ALA A 73 -6.18 -1.72 9.23
C ALA A 73 -7.13 -2.49 8.33
N ASP A 74 -7.83 -3.48 8.88
CA ASP A 74 -8.75 -4.30 8.10
C ASP A 74 -9.87 -3.47 7.45
N ASP A 75 -10.44 -2.53 8.19
CA ASP A 75 -11.50 -1.66 7.68
C ASP A 75 -11.00 -0.82 6.51
N LEU A 76 -9.79 -0.26 6.64
CA LEU A 76 -9.19 0.57 5.60
C LEU A 76 -8.84 -0.26 4.36
N LEU A 77 -8.34 -1.47 4.57
CA LEU A 77 -8.00 -2.38 3.48
C LEU A 77 -9.26 -2.85 2.75
N MET A 78 -10.34 -3.08 3.45
CA MET A 78 -11.62 -3.43 2.83
C MET A 78 -12.08 -2.33 1.87
N TYR A 79 -11.91 -1.08 2.26
CA TYR A 79 -12.21 0.05 1.39
C TYR A 79 -11.35 -0.02 0.12
N LEU A 80 -10.03 -0.21 0.27
CA LEU A 80 -9.13 -0.28 -0.88
C LEU A 80 -9.45 -1.45 -1.79
N GLN A 81 -9.80 -2.60 -1.20
CA GLN A 81 -10.19 -3.78 -1.97
C GLN A 81 -11.49 -3.55 -2.74
N GLU A 82 -12.47 -2.91 -2.12
CA GLU A 82 -13.75 -2.62 -2.77
C GLU A 82 -13.58 -1.76 -4.00
N PHE A 83 -12.69 -0.78 -3.94
CA PHE A 83 -12.43 0.12 -5.07
C PHE A 83 -11.30 -0.38 -5.96
N GLU A 84 -10.85 -1.60 -5.75
CA GLU A 84 -9.81 -2.23 -6.57
C GLU A 84 -8.52 -1.42 -6.65
N VAL A 85 -8.17 -0.75 -5.56
CA VAL A 85 -6.88 -0.06 -5.44
C VAL A 85 -5.77 -1.12 -5.39
N PRO A 86 -4.79 -1.07 -6.31
CA PRO A 86 -3.74 -2.07 -6.33
C PRO A 86 -2.85 -1.98 -5.09
N ILE A 87 -2.63 -3.14 -4.45
CA ILE A 87 -1.76 -3.26 -3.29
C ILE A 87 -0.71 -4.31 -3.62
N TYR A 88 0.53 -3.86 -3.75
CA TYR A 88 1.64 -4.72 -4.11
C TYR A 88 2.43 -5.13 -2.88
N VAL A 89 2.95 -6.34 -2.90
CA VAL A 89 3.72 -6.91 -1.81
C VAL A 89 5.13 -7.21 -2.35
N CYS A 90 6.13 -6.65 -1.70
CA CYS A 90 7.52 -6.89 -2.10
C CYS A 90 7.82 -8.39 -2.05
N ALA A 91 8.09 -8.99 -3.19
CA ALA A 91 8.30 -10.43 -3.29
C ALA A 91 9.50 -10.92 -2.48
N PRO A 92 10.70 -10.30 -2.57
CA PRO A 92 11.83 -10.72 -1.72
C PRO A 92 11.55 -10.57 -0.23
N CYS A 93 10.87 -9.50 0.17
CA CYS A 93 10.53 -9.25 1.58
C CYS A 93 9.58 -10.34 2.10
N ALA A 94 8.59 -10.71 1.30
CA ALA A 94 7.64 -11.75 1.66
C ALA A 94 8.31 -13.12 1.74
N LYS A 95 9.16 -13.42 0.76
CA LYS A 95 9.88 -14.71 0.71
C LYS A 95 10.75 -14.91 1.95
N THR A 96 11.49 -13.88 2.35
CA THR A 96 12.33 -13.94 3.53
C THR A 96 11.53 -14.21 4.80
N ARG A 97 10.28 -13.79 4.82
CA ARG A 97 9.37 -13.95 5.96
C ARG A 97 8.42 -15.14 5.79
N GLN A 98 8.70 -15.98 4.78
CA GLN A 98 7.92 -17.20 4.49
C GLN A 98 6.43 -16.92 4.23
N ILE A 99 6.15 -15.79 3.60
CA ILE A 99 4.80 -15.46 3.14
C ILE A 99 4.68 -15.86 1.67
N LYS A 100 3.73 -16.73 1.38
CA LYS A 100 3.47 -17.25 0.04
C LYS A 100 2.27 -16.54 -0.59
N GLU A 101 2.13 -16.66 -1.91
CA GLU A 101 0.99 -16.08 -2.60
C GLU A 101 -0.36 -16.54 -2.02
N GLU A 102 -0.45 -17.81 -1.67
CA GLU A 102 -1.67 -18.38 -1.09
C GLU A 102 -2.03 -17.81 0.28
N ASP A 103 -1.06 -17.17 0.97
CA ASP A 103 -1.29 -16.55 2.27
C ASP A 103 -1.87 -15.14 2.15
N LEU A 104 -1.81 -14.55 0.96
CA LEU A 104 -2.22 -13.17 0.74
C LEU A 104 -3.74 -13.01 0.75
N MET A 105 -4.19 -11.87 1.27
CA MET A 105 -5.58 -11.48 1.13
C MET A 105 -5.90 -11.16 -0.32
N GLU A 106 -7.18 -11.26 -0.68
CA GLU A 106 -7.65 -10.95 -2.01
C GLU A 106 -7.30 -9.50 -2.37
N GLY A 107 -6.85 -9.30 -3.62
CA GLY A 107 -6.49 -7.96 -4.10
C GLY A 107 -5.05 -7.57 -3.84
N PHE A 108 -4.29 -8.40 -3.12
CA PHE A 108 -2.87 -8.18 -2.89
C PHE A 108 -2.06 -9.00 -3.90
N GLU A 109 -1.00 -8.41 -4.43
CA GLU A 109 -0.21 -9.01 -5.50
C GLU A 109 1.28 -8.92 -5.21
N MET A 110 1.98 -10.03 -5.32
CA MET A 110 3.44 -10.04 -5.23
C MET A 110 4.04 -9.25 -6.39
N ALA A 111 5.07 -8.46 -6.11
CA ALA A 111 5.71 -7.65 -7.14
C ALA A 111 7.21 -7.52 -6.88
N PRO A 112 8.01 -7.44 -7.95
CA PRO A 112 9.44 -7.19 -7.83
C PRO A 112 9.73 -5.70 -7.61
N ALA A 113 10.98 -5.38 -7.24
CA ALA A 113 11.41 -4.00 -7.03
C ALA A 113 11.21 -3.13 -8.27
N SER A 114 11.32 -3.71 -9.45
CA SER A 114 11.12 -2.97 -10.71
C SER A 114 9.72 -2.37 -10.81
N LYS A 115 8.73 -3.04 -10.24
CA LYS A 115 7.35 -2.53 -10.21
C LYS A 115 7.26 -1.26 -9.37
N MET A 116 7.97 -1.21 -8.25
CA MET A 116 7.99 -0.01 -7.40
C MET A 116 8.61 1.18 -8.15
N TRP A 117 9.69 0.94 -8.90
CA TRP A 117 10.30 1.98 -9.71
C TRP A 117 9.36 2.50 -10.80
N ASP A 118 8.66 1.59 -11.47
CA ASP A 118 7.68 1.98 -12.50
C ASP A 118 6.61 2.90 -11.92
N LEU A 119 6.12 2.59 -10.74
CA LEU A 119 5.10 3.39 -10.08
C LEU A 119 5.68 4.71 -9.57
N ALA A 120 6.84 4.67 -8.93
CA ALA A 120 7.46 5.86 -8.34
C ALA A 120 7.80 6.91 -9.39
N CYS A 121 8.25 6.50 -10.57
CA CYS A 121 8.60 7.42 -11.64
C CYS A 121 7.39 8.18 -12.20
N LYS A 122 6.19 7.68 -11.98
CA LYS A 122 4.95 8.25 -12.52
C LYS A 122 4.03 8.82 -11.44
N SER A 123 4.48 8.84 -10.19
CA SER A 123 3.61 9.16 -9.07
C SER A 123 4.26 10.16 -8.13
N THR A 124 3.41 10.87 -7.39
CA THR A 124 3.85 11.52 -6.17
C THR A 124 3.92 10.43 -5.11
N THR A 125 5.06 10.30 -4.45
CA THR A 125 5.31 9.19 -3.53
C THR A 125 5.40 9.67 -2.08
N ILE A 126 4.66 8.99 -1.19
CA ILE A 126 4.77 9.18 0.25
C ILE A 126 5.26 7.85 0.81
N SER A 127 6.35 7.90 1.58
CA SER A 127 6.98 6.71 2.14
C SER A 127 6.87 6.71 3.65
N LEU A 128 6.28 5.68 4.20
CA LEU A 128 6.10 5.44 5.62
C LEU A 128 6.58 4.02 5.98
#